data_f0e6f32a69680575d1d6de5078fb716d
#
_entry.id   f0e6f32a69680575d1d6de5078fb716d
#
_cell.length_a   1.000
_cell.length_b   1.000
_cell.length_c   1.000
_cell.angle_alpha   90.00
_cell.angle_beta   90.00
_cell.angle_gamma   90.00
#
_symmetry.space_group_name_H-M   'P 1'
#
loop_
_entity.id
_entity.type
_entity.pdbx_description
1 polymer ?
#
loop_
_entity_poly.entity_id
_entity_poly.type
_entity_poly.pdbx_seq_one_letter_code
_entity_poly.pdbx_strand_id
1 'polypeptide(L)'
;MTEKEKCRLGMLFDANYDKELIEERQVCKDICHEYNLVKPSDLERRGEIMRKLLGKTGKEFLIEQPFYCDYGYNIEIGENFYSNVNCVILDGAKVKFGDNVFVAPNCGFYTAGHPLDVKQRTAGLEYAKPITIGNNVWIGAQVCVMPGVTIGDNCVIGGGSVVTKDIPANSLAYGNPCRVIREI
;
A
#
# COMPACT_ATOMS: atom_id res chain seq x y z
N MET A 1 13.73 10.20 -20.76
CA MET A 1 12.80 10.00 -19.63
C MET A 1 12.67 8.50 -19.44
N THR A 2 13.06 7.98 -18.29
CA THR A 2 12.93 6.57 -17.93
C THR A 2 11.49 6.21 -17.61
N GLU A 3 11.13 4.90 -17.61
CA GLU A 3 9.79 4.46 -17.23
C GLU A 3 9.49 4.81 -15.76
N LYS A 4 10.50 4.77 -14.91
CA LYS A 4 10.43 5.21 -13.50
C LYS A 4 10.14 6.71 -13.37
N GLU A 5 10.73 7.55 -14.22
CA GLU A 5 10.40 8.99 -14.27
C GLU A 5 8.98 9.24 -14.75
N LYS A 6 8.51 8.52 -15.79
CA LYS A 6 7.11 8.58 -16.25
C LYS A 6 6.13 8.22 -15.12
N CYS A 7 6.40 7.12 -14.40
CA CYS A 7 5.59 6.70 -13.26
C CYS A 7 5.49 7.81 -12.19
N ARG A 8 6.62 8.42 -11.80
CA ARG A 8 6.67 9.52 -10.82
C ARG A 8 5.89 10.76 -11.26
N LEU A 9 5.80 10.99 -12.57
CA LEU A 9 5.03 12.11 -13.16
C LEU A 9 3.56 11.77 -13.40
N GLY A 10 3.10 10.58 -13.00
CA GLY A 10 1.72 10.11 -13.20
C GLY A 10 1.36 9.83 -14.65
N MET A 11 2.36 9.64 -15.51
CA MET A 11 2.18 9.27 -16.92
C MET A 11 2.01 7.75 -17.04
N LEU A 12 1.50 7.30 -18.20
CA LEU A 12 1.55 5.87 -18.54
C LEU A 12 3.01 5.44 -18.71
N PHE A 13 3.35 4.30 -18.15
CA PHE A 13 4.70 3.74 -18.15
C PHE A 13 4.68 2.24 -18.41
N ASP A 14 5.79 1.71 -18.90
CA ASP A 14 5.96 0.28 -19.14
C ASP A 14 6.49 -0.40 -17.86
N ALA A 15 5.58 -0.85 -17.02
CA ALA A 15 5.93 -1.58 -15.80
C ALA A 15 6.35 -3.03 -16.05
N ASN A 16 5.91 -3.62 -17.18
CA ASN A 16 5.97 -5.07 -17.39
C ASN A 16 7.21 -5.52 -18.17
N TYR A 17 7.79 -4.64 -18.98
CA TYR A 17 8.95 -5.01 -19.83
C TYR A 17 10.19 -4.15 -19.57
N ASP A 18 10.08 -3.07 -18.80
CA ASP A 18 11.23 -2.27 -18.38
C ASP A 18 12.13 -3.05 -17.45
N LYS A 19 13.42 -3.19 -17.82
CA LYS A 19 14.38 -4.03 -17.11
C LYS A 19 14.67 -3.52 -15.69
N GLU A 20 14.82 -2.21 -15.51
CA GLU A 20 15.10 -1.60 -14.21
C GLU A 20 13.96 -1.91 -13.22
N LEU A 21 12.71 -1.68 -13.64
CA LEU A 21 11.55 -1.93 -12.80
C LEU A 21 11.33 -3.42 -12.51
N ILE A 22 11.63 -4.30 -13.46
CA ILE A 22 11.55 -5.76 -13.23
C ILE A 22 12.59 -6.20 -12.20
N GLU A 23 13.85 -5.76 -12.34
CA GLU A 23 14.93 -6.11 -11.43
C GLU A 23 14.64 -5.60 -10.00
N GLU A 24 14.18 -4.36 -9.86
CA GLU A 24 13.81 -3.80 -8.54
C GLU A 24 12.68 -4.61 -7.87
N ARG A 25 11.63 -4.99 -8.63
CA ARG A 25 10.56 -5.84 -8.08
C ARG A 25 11.05 -7.24 -7.70
N GLN A 26 11.98 -7.82 -8.44
CA GLN A 26 12.56 -9.12 -8.08
C GLN A 26 13.34 -9.03 -6.76
N VAL A 27 14.19 -8.01 -6.60
CA VAL A 27 14.90 -7.76 -5.35
C VAL A 27 13.92 -7.56 -4.18
N CYS A 28 12.86 -6.79 -4.38
CA CYS A 28 11.83 -6.60 -3.37
C CYS A 28 11.14 -7.90 -2.98
N LYS A 29 10.79 -8.74 -3.96
CA LYS A 29 10.16 -10.06 -3.71
C LYS A 29 11.08 -10.99 -2.93
N ASP A 30 12.38 -10.98 -3.19
CA ASP A 30 13.34 -11.76 -2.43
C ASP A 30 13.42 -11.30 -0.97
N ILE A 31 13.38 -9.98 -0.73
CA ILE A 31 13.33 -9.42 0.63
C ILE A 31 12.02 -9.78 1.33
N CYS A 32 10.88 -9.69 0.64
CA CYS A 32 9.59 -10.12 1.19
C CYS A 32 9.59 -11.62 1.52
N HIS A 33 10.21 -12.45 0.67
CA HIS A 33 10.37 -13.88 0.92
C HIS A 33 11.21 -14.13 2.18
N GLU A 34 12.36 -13.47 2.32
CA GLU A 34 13.18 -13.54 3.53
C GLU A 34 12.37 -13.15 4.77
N TYR A 35 11.68 -12.00 4.72
CA TYR A 35 10.83 -11.53 5.80
C TYR A 35 9.80 -12.56 6.23
N ASN A 36 9.10 -13.14 5.27
CA ASN A 36 8.01 -14.08 5.53
C ASN A 36 8.47 -15.44 6.09
N LEU A 37 9.77 -15.74 6.02
CA LEU A 37 10.39 -16.94 6.60
C LEU A 37 10.99 -16.71 8.00
N VAL A 38 11.11 -15.45 8.46
CA VAL A 38 11.59 -15.15 9.80
C VAL A 38 10.60 -15.68 10.84
N LYS A 39 11.09 -16.25 11.93
CA LYS A 39 10.23 -16.69 13.04
C LYS A 39 9.39 -15.53 13.56
N PRO A 40 8.06 -15.68 13.76
CA PRO A 40 7.20 -14.61 14.24
C PRO A 40 7.65 -13.98 15.56
N SER A 41 8.32 -14.75 16.43
CA SER A 41 8.86 -14.27 17.71
C SER A 41 10.16 -13.47 17.60
N ASP A 42 10.83 -13.47 16.44
CA ASP A 42 12.05 -12.70 16.20
C ASP A 42 11.73 -11.28 15.72
N LEU A 43 11.21 -10.47 16.63
CA LEU A 43 10.75 -9.11 16.35
C LEU A 43 11.88 -8.19 15.91
N GLU A 44 13.10 -8.40 16.42
CA GLU A 44 14.28 -7.62 16.07
C GLU A 44 14.62 -7.80 14.58
N ARG A 45 14.78 -9.05 14.14
CA ARG A 45 15.09 -9.37 12.74
C ARG A 45 13.98 -8.91 11.79
N ARG A 46 12.73 -9.11 12.16
CA ARG A 46 11.57 -8.61 11.41
C ARG A 46 11.64 -7.09 11.23
N GLY A 47 11.89 -6.37 12.31
CA GLY A 47 12.04 -4.90 12.29
C GLY A 47 13.20 -4.44 11.43
N GLU A 48 14.37 -5.09 11.49
CA GLU A 48 15.53 -4.77 10.66
C GLU A 48 15.23 -4.88 9.16
N ILE A 49 14.60 -5.99 8.75
CA ILE A 49 14.26 -6.23 7.33
C ILE A 49 13.29 -5.16 6.84
N MET A 50 12.24 -4.85 7.62
CA MET A 50 11.26 -3.85 7.23
C MET A 50 11.85 -2.44 7.15
N ARG A 51 12.76 -2.05 8.06
CA ARG A 51 13.45 -0.76 8.00
C ARG A 51 14.35 -0.61 6.76
N LYS A 52 14.86 -1.72 6.23
CA LYS A 52 15.63 -1.72 4.97
C LYS A 52 14.75 -1.70 3.74
N LEU A 53 13.61 -2.36 3.79
CA LEU A 53 12.69 -2.49 2.67
C LEU A 53 11.87 -1.23 2.45
N LEU A 54 11.32 -0.65 3.53
CA LEU A 54 10.41 0.48 3.45
C LEU A 54 11.15 1.81 3.29
N GLY A 55 10.57 2.74 2.53
CA GLY A 55 11.14 4.06 2.30
C GLY A 55 11.25 4.91 3.56
N LYS A 56 10.31 4.74 4.51
CA LYS A 56 10.33 5.38 5.83
C LYS A 56 9.53 4.56 6.83
N THR A 57 10.05 4.50 8.08
CA THR A 57 9.31 3.89 9.21
C THR A 57 9.33 4.81 10.41
N GLY A 58 8.31 4.70 11.28
CA GLY A 58 8.38 5.15 12.66
C GLY A 58 9.38 4.33 13.47
N LYS A 59 9.54 4.65 14.74
CA LYS A 59 10.37 3.88 15.68
C LYS A 59 9.68 2.57 16.06
N GLU A 60 8.42 2.67 16.43
CA GLU A 60 7.57 1.56 16.83
C GLU A 60 6.57 1.21 15.74
N PHE A 61 6.64 -0.02 15.26
CA PHE A 61 5.69 -0.58 14.31
C PHE A 61 5.72 -2.11 14.34
N LEU A 62 4.65 -2.73 13.88
CA LEU A 62 4.59 -4.17 13.67
C LEU A 62 3.81 -4.48 12.38
N ILE A 63 4.41 -5.29 11.53
CA ILE A 63 3.77 -5.84 10.33
C ILE A 63 3.73 -7.35 10.50
N GLU A 64 2.54 -7.95 10.49
CA GLU A 64 2.42 -9.41 10.58
C GLU A 64 2.68 -10.08 9.24
N GLN A 65 3.20 -11.29 9.31
CA GLN A 65 3.52 -12.13 8.15
C GLN A 65 2.30 -12.96 7.73
N PRO A 66 2.16 -13.26 6.42
CA PRO A 66 2.98 -12.77 5.33
C PRO A 66 2.63 -11.33 4.92
N PHE A 67 3.64 -10.63 4.40
CA PHE A 67 3.54 -9.29 3.81
C PHE A 67 4.12 -9.29 2.41
N TYR A 68 3.52 -8.52 1.49
CA TYR A 68 3.99 -8.38 0.11
C TYR A 68 3.90 -6.95 -0.39
N CYS A 69 4.90 -6.52 -1.16
CA CYS A 69 4.88 -5.25 -1.88
C CYS A 69 5.67 -5.37 -3.19
N ASP A 70 5.58 -4.34 -4.05
CA ASP A 70 6.27 -4.34 -5.34
C ASP A 70 7.70 -3.80 -5.24
N TYR A 71 7.89 -2.69 -4.53
CA TYR A 71 9.18 -2.00 -4.44
C TYR A 71 9.62 -1.75 -3.00
N GLY A 72 8.70 -1.52 -2.08
CA GLY A 72 8.93 -1.21 -0.66
C GLY A 72 9.36 0.23 -0.42
N TYR A 73 10.29 0.78 -1.21
CA TYR A 73 10.81 2.13 -1.01
C TYR A 73 9.79 3.26 -1.24
N ASN A 74 8.64 2.97 -1.83
CA ASN A 74 7.54 3.92 -1.97
C ASN A 74 6.57 3.89 -0.77
N ILE A 75 6.78 2.99 0.20
CA ILE A 75 5.93 2.86 1.38
C ILE A 75 6.52 3.65 2.54
N GLU A 76 5.73 4.52 3.13
CA GLU A 76 6.06 5.27 4.35
C GLU A 76 5.04 4.95 5.44
N ILE A 77 5.50 4.55 6.62
CA ILE A 77 4.67 4.29 7.79
C ILE A 77 5.07 5.19 8.96
N GLY A 78 4.07 5.69 9.71
CA GLY A 78 4.26 6.53 10.89
C GLY A 78 4.52 5.71 12.16
N GLU A 79 4.43 6.38 13.31
CA GLU A 79 4.57 5.76 14.64
C GLU A 79 3.36 4.88 14.96
N ASN A 80 3.57 3.82 15.74
CA ASN A 80 2.54 2.87 16.16
C ASN A 80 1.75 2.28 14.98
N PHE A 81 2.40 2.09 13.84
CA PHE A 81 1.77 1.40 12.72
C PHE A 81 1.64 -0.09 13.02
N TYR A 82 0.44 -0.62 12.85
CA TYR A 82 0.20 -2.06 12.92
C TYR A 82 -0.48 -2.57 11.66
N SER A 83 0.06 -3.61 11.07
CA SER A 83 -0.61 -4.37 10.00
C SER A 83 -0.72 -5.84 10.38
N ASN A 84 -1.93 -6.36 10.31
CA ASN A 84 -2.22 -7.77 10.49
C ASN A 84 -1.80 -8.58 9.25
N VAL A 85 -1.98 -9.89 9.29
CA VAL A 85 -1.55 -10.86 8.27
C VAL A 85 -2.12 -10.59 6.88
N ASN A 86 -1.37 -10.98 5.83
CA ASN A 86 -1.76 -10.89 4.43
C ASN A 86 -2.03 -9.45 3.95
N CYS A 87 -1.26 -8.50 4.42
CA CYS A 87 -1.27 -7.15 3.86
C CYS A 87 -0.49 -7.14 2.54
N VAL A 88 -1.11 -6.57 1.49
CA VAL A 88 -0.50 -6.41 0.17
C VAL A 88 -0.48 -4.94 -0.22
N ILE A 89 0.68 -4.40 -0.54
CA ILE A 89 0.85 -3.02 -0.97
C ILE A 89 1.52 -2.99 -2.35
N LEU A 90 0.76 -2.72 -3.41
CA LEU A 90 1.34 -2.54 -4.75
C LEU A 90 1.76 -1.08 -4.89
N ASP A 91 2.99 -0.81 -4.49
CA ASP A 91 3.56 0.53 -4.33
C ASP A 91 4.28 1.04 -5.60
N GLY A 92 3.65 0.93 -6.76
CA GLY A 92 4.14 1.59 -7.97
C GLY A 92 4.22 3.11 -7.80
N ALA A 93 3.32 3.72 -7.02
CA ALA A 93 3.41 5.09 -6.53
C ALA A 93 3.47 5.10 -4.99
N LYS A 94 3.70 6.28 -4.40
CA LYS A 94 3.83 6.44 -2.95
C LYS A 94 2.58 5.98 -2.21
N VAL A 95 2.78 5.19 -1.15
CA VAL A 95 1.76 4.84 -0.17
C VAL A 95 2.21 5.36 1.19
N LYS A 96 1.48 6.31 1.75
CA LYS A 96 1.81 6.93 3.03
C LYS A 96 0.75 6.60 4.07
N PHE A 97 1.21 6.14 5.23
CA PHE A 97 0.41 5.97 6.44
C PHE A 97 0.89 6.95 7.52
N GLY A 98 -0.05 7.62 8.16
CA GLY A 98 0.23 8.47 9.32
C GLY A 98 0.53 7.67 10.59
N ASP A 99 0.43 8.32 11.73
CA ASP A 99 0.65 7.71 13.04
C ASP A 99 -0.61 6.97 13.54
N ASN A 100 -0.43 5.94 14.37
CA ASN A 100 -1.52 5.16 14.97
C ASN A 100 -2.48 4.57 13.93
N VAL A 101 -1.97 4.02 12.85
CA VAL A 101 -2.78 3.34 11.83
C VAL A 101 -2.80 1.85 12.11
N PHE A 102 -4.01 1.28 12.17
CA PHE A 102 -4.24 -0.14 12.38
C PHE A 102 -4.90 -0.77 11.18
N VAL A 103 -4.24 -1.75 10.57
CA VAL A 103 -4.72 -2.47 9.39
C VAL A 103 -5.04 -3.91 9.79
N ALA A 104 -6.30 -4.30 9.61
CA ALA A 104 -6.78 -5.65 9.90
C ALA A 104 -6.36 -6.66 8.80
N PRO A 105 -6.63 -7.97 8.96
CA PRO A 105 -6.16 -9.01 8.01
C PRO A 105 -6.68 -8.83 6.58
N ASN A 106 -5.86 -9.29 5.61
CA ASN A 106 -6.21 -9.40 4.19
C ASN A 106 -6.55 -8.06 3.53
N CYS A 107 -5.89 -6.99 3.91
CA CYS A 107 -6.07 -5.68 3.31
C CYS A 107 -5.12 -5.46 2.13
N GLY A 108 -5.59 -4.69 1.13
CA GLY A 108 -4.81 -4.33 -0.05
C GLY A 108 -4.80 -2.82 -0.31
N PHE A 109 -3.63 -2.30 -0.67
CA PHE A 109 -3.42 -0.90 -1.06
C PHE A 109 -2.82 -0.90 -2.47
N TYR A 110 -3.60 -0.54 -3.47
CA TYR A 110 -3.24 -0.72 -4.87
C TYR A 110 -3.07 0.64 -5.53
N THR A 111 -1.82 1.07 -5.75
CA THR A 111 -1.55 2.33 -6.44
C THR A 111 -1.62 2.18 -7.95
N ALA A 112 -1.40 0.97 -8.47
CA ALA A 112 -1.31 0.68 -9.88
C ALA A 112 -2.67 0.33 -10.50
N GLY A 113 -2.79 0.64 -11.79
CA GLY A 113 -3.90 0.25 -12.63
C GLY A 113 -3.53 0.27 -14.11
N HIS A 114 -4.35 -0.36 -14.93
CA HIS A 114 -4.17 -0.40 -16.37
C HIS A 114 -5.11 0.57 -17.10
N PRO A 115 -4.70 1.11 -18.25
CA PRO A 115 -5.60 1.92 -19.11
C PRO A 115 -6.83 1.13 -19.54
N LEU A 116 -7.96 1.82 -19.69
CA LEU A 116 -9.18 1.21 -20.25
C LEU A 116 -9.03 0.92 -21.76
N ASP A 117 -8.20 1.67 -22.47
CA ASP A 117 -7.87 1.40 -23.86
C ASP A 117 -7.20 0.03 -24.01
N VAL A 118 -7.77 -0.81 -24.87
CA VAL A 118 -7.33 -2.19 -25.05
C VAL A 118 -5.90 -2.27 -25.57
N LYS A 119 -5.52 -1.41 -26.52
CA LYS A 119 -4.17 -1.43 -27.12
C LYS A 119 -3.10 -1.06 -26.12
N GLN A 120 -3.36 -0.01 -25.33
CA GLN A 120 -2.45 0.41 -24.27
C GLN A 120 -2.32 -0.66 -23.18
N ARG A 121 -3.44 -1.27 -22.75
CA ARG A 121 -3.46 -2.32 -21.72
C ARG A 121 -2.74 -3.58 -22.20
N THR A 122 -2.97 -4.03 -23.42
CA THR A 122 -2.30 -5.22 -23.98
C THR A 122 -0.83 -4.99 -24.30
N ALA A 123 -0.41 -3.73 -24.47
CA ALA A 123 0.99 -3.35 -24.53
C ALA A 123 1.70 -3.36 -23.15
N GLY A 124 0.98 -3.69 -22.06
CA GLY A 124 1.53 -3.78 -20.72
C GLY A 124 1.68 -2.44 -20.01
N LEU A 125 1.08 -1.36 -20.52
CA LEU A 125 1.17 -0.06 -19.88
C LEU A 125 0.34 0.00 -18.60
N GLU A 126 0.87 0.72 -17.61
CA GLU A 126 0.25 1.00 -16.32
C GLU A 126 0.22 2.50 -16.02
N TYR A 127 -0.61 2.87 -15.10
CA TYR A 127 -0.51 4.12 -14.36
C TYR A 127 -0.39 3.81 -12.88
N ALA A 128 0.21 4.71 -12.11
CA ALA A 128 0.21 4.60 -10.66
C ALA A 128 -0.18 5.94 -10.04
N LYS A 129 -1.04 5.88 -8.99
CA LYS A 129 -1.50 7.06 -8.25
C LYS A 129 -1.29 6.84 -6.75
N PRO A 130 -0.75 7.85 -6.04
CA PRO A 130 -0.41 7.70 -4.63
C PRO A 130 -1.66 7.46 -3.77
N ILE A 131 -1.46 6.72 -2.66
CA ILE A 131 -2.46 6.53 -1.61
C ILE A 131 -1.96 7.20 -0.34
N THR A 132 -2.85 7.93 0.34
CA THR A 132 -2.53 8.56 1.62
C THR A 132 -3.55 8.16 2.67
N ILE A 133 -3.07 7.64 3.79
CA ILE A 133 -3.85 7.32 4.98
C ILE A 133 -3.40 8.26 6.10
N GLY A 134 -4.33 8.99 6.68
CA GLY A 134 -4.07 9.94 7.77
C GLY A 134 -3.70 9.27 9.08
N ASN A 135 -3.77 10.03 10.17
CA ASN A 135 -3.47 9.57 11.52
C ASN A 135 -4.70 8.95 12.20
N ASN A 136 -4.48 8.05 13.16
CA ASN A 136 -5.54 7.44 13.97
C ASN A 136 -6.60 6.74 13.12
N VAL A 137 -6.19 6.01 12.08
CA VAL A 137 -7.11 5.33 11.15
C VAL A 137 -7.15 3.84 11.45
N TRP A 138 -8.37 3.30 11.53
CA TRP A 138 -8.60 1.86 11.59
C TRP A 138 -9.18 1.35 10.27
N ILE A 139 -8.43 0.46 9.62
CA ILE A 139 -8.85 -0.25 8.39
C ILE A 139 -9.30 -1.64 8.77
N GLY A 140 -10.58 -1.93 8.58
CA GLY A 140 -11.20 -3.24 8.84
C GLY A 140 -10.68 -4.34 7.89
N ALA A 141 -10.94 -5.60 8.23
CA ALA A 141 -10.45 -6.74 7.45
C ALA A 141 -10.99 -6.75 6.01
N GLN A 142 -10.17 -7.25 5.07
CA GLN A 142 -10.53 -7.40 3.65
C GLN A 142 -10.88 -6.07 2.95
N VAL A 143 -10.33 -4.96 3.42
CA VAL A 143 -10.48 -3.66 2.74
C VAL A 143 -9.51 -3.55 1.59
N CYS A 144 -10.01 -3.06 0.44
CA CYS A 144 -9.20 -2.69 -0.71
C CYS A 144 -9.23 -1.16 -0.90
N VAL A 145 -8.05 -0.52 -0.91
CA VAL A 145 -7.90 0.90 -1.20
C VAL A 145 -7.36 1.07 -2.61
N MET A 146 -8.10 1.81 -3.45
CA MET A 146 -7.83 1.93 -4.87
C MET A 146 -6.90 3.11 -5.20
N PRO A 147 -6.33 3.16 -6.42
CA PRO A 147 -5.34 4.17 -6.81
C PRO A 147 -5.82 5.61 -6.61
N GLY A 148 -4.99 6.44 -5.98
CA GLY A 148 -5.23 7.87 -5.83
C GLY A 148 -6.10 8.27 -4.63
N VAL A 149 -6.48 7.32 -3.78
CA VAL A 149 -7.37 7.58 -2.65
C VAL A 149 -6.62 8.21 -1.47
N THR A 150 -7.25 9.19 -0.86
CA THR A 150 -6.89 9.75 0.45
C THR A 150 -7.94 9.42 1.48
N ILE A 151 -7.54 8.82 2.61
CA ILE A 151 -8.36 8.63 3.81
C ILE A 151 -7.85 9.61 4.88
N GLY A 152 -8.72 10.51 5.32
CA GLY A 152 -8.37 11.54 6.31
C GLY A 152 -8.12 10.98 7.71
N ASP A 153 -7.73 11.86 8.64
CA ASP A 153 -7.46 11.50 10.03
C ASP A 153 -8.72 11.00 10.75
N ASN A 154 -8.52 10.20 11.79
CA ASN A 154 -9.57 9.72 12.69
C ASN A 154 -10.69 8.95 11.95
N CYS A 155 -10.37 8.18 10.91
CA CYS A 155 -11.35 7.41 10.14
C CYS A 155 -11.42 5.96 10.58
N VAL A 156 -12.60 5.38 10.45
CA VAL A 156 -12.83 3.93 10.55
C VAL A 156 -13.40 3.44 9.22
N ILE A 157 -12.70 2.50 8.59
CA ILE A 157 -13.17 1.83 7.37
C ILE A 157 -13.64 0.43 7.71
N GLY A 158 -14.94 0.18 7.54
CA GLY A 158 -15.53 -1.12 7.84
C GLY A 158 -15.02 -2.24 6.93
N GLY A 159 -14.95 -3.46 7.46
CA GLY A 159 -14.43 -4.63 6.75
C GLY A 159 -15.17 -4.93 5.45
N GLY A 160 -14.45 -5.52 4.47
CA GLY A 160 -14.98 -5.86 3.15
C GLY A 160 -15.23 -4.67 2.23
N SER A 161 -14.74 -3.47 2.59
CA SER A 161 -14.96 -2.27 1.80
C SER A 161 -14.02 -2.15 0.61
N VAL A 162 -14.51 -1.57 -0.49
CA VAL A 162 -13.70 -1.15 -1.64
C VAL A 162 -13.71 0.38 -1.71
N VAL A 163 -12.61 0.99 -1.27
CA VAL A 163 -12.47 2.45 -1.18
C VAL A 163 -12.00 2.99 -2.52
N THR A 164 -12.91 3.60 -3.27
CA THR A 164 -12.69 4.12 -4.63
C THR A 164 -12.67 5.64 -4.72
N LYS A 165 -12.92 6.33 -3.62
CA LYS A 165 -12.95 7.80 -3.50
C LYS A 165 -12.39 8.21 -2.15
N ASP A 166 -11.96 9.46 -2.06
CA ASP A 166 -11.46 10.03 -0.82
C ASP A 166 -12.51 9.95 0.30
N ILE A 167 -12.03 9.72 1.51
CA ILE A 167 -12.82 9.70 2.75
C ILE A 167 -12.36 10.89 3.60
N PRO A 168 -13.27 11.84 3.92
CA PRO A 168 -12.94 12.97 4.77
C PRO A 168 -12.59 12.52 6.20
N ALA A 169 -11.82 13.33 6.93
CA ALA A 169 -11.48 13.05 8.31
C ALA A 169 -12.71 12.87 9.20
N ASN A 170 -12.54 12.21 10.34
CA ASN A 170 -13.57 11.94 11.33
C ASN A 170 -14.79 11.17 10.78
N SER A 171 -14.55 10.19 9.93
CA SER A 171 -15.61 9.46 9.23
C SER A 171 -15.61 7.97 9.55
N LEU A 172 -16.82 7.43 9.76
CA LEU A 172 -17.12 6.02 9.59
C LEU A 172 -17.57 5.78 8.14
N ALA A 173 -16.84 4.93 7.41
CA ALA A 173 -17.16 4.59 6.02
C ALA A 173 -17.10 3.07 5.79
N TYR A 174 -17.99 2.53 4.97
CA TYR A 174 -17.92 1.12 4.57
C TYR A 174 -18.74 0.82 3.30
N GLY A 175 -18.55 -0.39 2.80
CA GLY A 175 -19.31 -0.96 1.68
C GLY A 175 -18.50 -1.12 0.38
N ASN A 176 -19.14 -1.68 -0.63
CA ASN A 176 -18.60 -1.80 -1.99
C ASN A 176 -19.62 -1.24 -3.00
N PRO A 177 -19.36 -0.06 -3.57
CA PRO A 177 -18.24 0.85 -3.26
C PRO A 177 -18.41 1.50 -1.87
N CYS A 178 -17.27 1.78 -1.21
CA CYS A 178 -17.25 2.41 0.12
C CYS A 178 -17.91 3.79 0.10
N ARG A 179 -18.69 4.09 1.15
CA ARG A 179 -19.38 5.38 1.34
C ARG A 179 -19.25 5.83 2.79
N VAL A 180 -19.15 7.13 2.97
CA VAL A 180 -19.27 7.74 4.30
C VAL A 180 -20.70 7.49 4.82
N ILE A 181 -20.78 6.95 6.02
CA ILE A 181 -22.04 6.62 6.69
C ILE A 181 -22.42 7.68 7.71
N ARG A 182 -21.43 8.14 8.47
CA ARG A 182 -21.58 9.21 9.46
C ARG A 182 -20.23 9.76 9.90
N GLU A 183 -20.28 10.90 10.51
CA GLU A 183 -19.16 11.47 11.26
C GLU A 183 -18.98 10.76 12.62
N ILE A 184 -17.75 10.67 13.15
CA ILE A 184 -17.39 10.06 14.44
C ILE A 184 -16.54 10.99 15.29
#